data_23d6f551506f2449d723678bc4bb5284
#
_entry.id   23d6f551506f2449d723678bc4bb5284
#
_cell.length_a   1.000
_cell.length_b   1.000
_cell.length_c   1.000
_cell.angle_alpha   90.00
_cell.angle_beta   90.00
_cell.angle_gamma   90.00
#
_symmetry.space_group_name_H-M   'P 1'
#
loop_
_entity.id
_entity.type
_entity.pdbx_description
1 polymer ?
#
loop_
_entity_poly.entity_id
_entity_poly.type
_entity_poly.pdbx_seq_one_letter_code
_entity_poly.pdbx_strand_id
1 'polypeptide(L)'
;MIALFLLPVFITIHTIIAIWLFKWLRHIHVVFRKRLVIGIIIAIYTYFILDMYIAALIPHGKLERMMKLIGNYWLGFTIYAAMVVGIALLIRLILVKSRFKDSRFVKSKKVFILNGLLCIVIIGALCIGGHINATRLITTDYEVNIDKSGGEFADLDVVLVADLHMGYNIGVDMINQMVDRINDCDPDVVLIGGDIFDNSYESMDDPEGIMEAFKNIKSRYGVYAVWGNHDIAETIIGGFTFPSKNKKMSDIRMDQFLEEAGIKLLRDESVIIEDSVYIFGRPDEERPGRGIDIRLTPAELVSTMDTQKPVIVLEHEPKELKELAKAGVDLHLSGHTHAGQTFPMNLTAKFSFENPYGLKMVDEMPSIVTSGVGLYGPYIRVGTKPEISNVHVHFR
;
A
#
# COMPACT_ATOMS: atom_id res chain seq x y z
N MET A 1 -15.28 13.60 7.24
CA MET A 1 -15.76 13.34 8.61
C MET A 1 -14.81 12.43 9.41
N ILE A 2 -14.31 11.33 8.87
CA ILE A 2 -13.39 10.41 9.57
C ILE A 2 -12.14 11.11 10.11
N ALA A 3 -11.48 11.97 9.32
CA ALA A 3 -10.29 12.71 9.73
C ALA A 3 -10.51 13.61 10.97
N LEU A 4 -11.70 14.17 11.15
CA LEU A 4 -12.04 14.98 12.32
C LEU A 4 -12.15 14.12 13.60
N PHE A 5 -12.59 12.85 13.47
CA PHE A 5 -12.63 11.91 14.58
C PHE A 5 -11.25 11.34 14.93
N LEU A 6 -10.36 11.20 13.95
CA LEU A 6 -9.03 10.66 14.16
C LEU A 6 -8.06 11.69 14.74
N LEU A 7 -8.26 12.99 14.51
CA LEU A 7 -7.41 14.05 15.06
C LEU A 7 -7.30 14.03 16.61
N PRO A 8 -8.39 13.90 17.40
CA PRO A 8 -8.26 13.76 18.85
C PRO A 8 -7.49 12.49 19.28
N VAL A 9 -7.66 11.38 18.56
CA VAL A 9 -6.92 10.13 18.81
C VAL A 9 -5.44 10.35 18.54
N PHE A 10 -5.08 10.97 17.41
CA PHE A 10 -3.71 11.29 17.04
C PHE A 10 -3.04 12.20 18.10
N ILE A 11 -3.70 13.29 18.52
CA ILE A 11 -3.23 14.19 19.55
C ILE A 11 -3.05 13.44 20.89
N THR A 12 -3.98 12.57 21.24
CA THR A 12 -3.91 11.79 22.49
C THR A 12 -2.72 10.85 22.48
N ILE A 13 -2.48 10.12 21.40
CA ILE A 13 -1.33 9.23 21.22
C ILE A 13 -0.02 10.01 21.40
N HIS A 14 0.13 11.11 20.67
CA HIS A 14 1.31 11.95 20.75
C HIS A 14 1.52 12.54 22.16
N THR A 15 0.45 12.94 22.84
CA THR A 15 0.51 13.44 24.21
C THR A 15 1.03 12.35 25.16
N ILE A 16 0.53 11.12 25.04
CA ILE A 16 0.99 9.99 25.89
C ILE A 16 2.46 9.69 25.64
N ILE A 17 2.90 9.61 24.37
CA ILE A 17 4.29 9.37 24.00
C ILE A 17 5.18 10.49 24.53
N ALA A 18 4.79 11.75 24.38
CA ALA A 18 5.54 12.90 24.87
C ALA A 18 5.69 12.87 26.40
N ILE A 19 4.60 12.63 27.15
CA ILE A 19 4.63 12.53 28.62
C ILE A 19 5.57 11.39 29.07
N TRP A 20 5.50 10.24 28.40
CA TRP A 20 6.36 9.10 28.67
C TRP A 20 7.83 9.45 28.40
N LEU A 21 8.14 10.04 27.24
CA LEU A 21 9.49 10.45 26.84
C LEU A 21 10.09 11.46 27.82
N PHE A 22 9.33 12.51 28.17
CA PHE A 22 9.80 13.51 29.17
C PHE A 22 10.07 12.92 30.55
N LYS A 23 9.18 12.02 31.00
CA LYS A 23 9.41 11.32 32.29
C LYS A 23 10.70 10.50 32.22
N TRP A 24 10.91 9.76 31.13
CA TRP A 24 12.07 8.91 30.95
C TRP A 24 13.36 9.71 30.85
N LEU A 25 13.43 10.74 30.01
CA LEU A 25 14.60 11.63 29.88
C LEU A 25 15.03 12.27 31.21
N ARG A 26 14.08 12.76 32.01
CA ARG A 26 14.35 13.33 33.33
C ARG A 26 14.94 12.34 34.35
N HIS A 27 14.73 11.04 34.14
CA HIS A 27 15.37 10.00 34.97
C HIS A 27 16.77 9.65 34.48
N ILE A 28 17.09 9.86 33.20
CA ILE A 28 18.44 9.64 32.67
C ILE A 28 19.38 10.68 33.16
N HIS A 29 19.14 11.96 32.91
CA HIS A 29 20.07 13.01 33.23
C HIS A 29 19.38 14.32 33.64
N VAL A 30 20.01 15.06 34.54
CA VAL A 30 19.51 16.32 35.11
C VAL A 30 19.35 17.43 34.05
N VAL A 31 20.13 17.39 32.96
CA VAL A 31 20.05 18.37 31.88
C VAL A 31 18.65 18.44 31.26
N PHE A 32 17.89 17.32 31.20
CA PHE A 32 16.53 17.26 30.70
C PHE A 32 15.47 17.86 31.64
N ARG A 33 15.90 18.45 32.75
CA ARG A 33 15.06 19.26 33.66
C ARG A 33 15.21 20.76 33.42
N LYS A 34 16.21 21.19 32.62
CA LYS A 34 16.42 22.60 32.28
C LYS A 34 15.31 23.07 31.33
N ARG A 35 14.72 24.24 31.62
CA ARG A 35 13.60 24.81 30.83
C ARG A 35 13.93 24.96 29.34
N LEU A 36 15.14 25.42 29.02
CA LEU A 36 15.59 25.57 27.63
C LEU A 36 15.59 24.23 26.87
N VAL A 37 16.17 23.18 27.51
CA VAL A 37 16.21 21.83 26.89
C VAL A 37 14.80 21.27 26.67
N ILE A 38 13.92 21.45 27.64
CA ILE A 38 12.51 21.07 27.53
C ILE A 38 11.86 21.82 26.37
N GLY A 39 12.07 23.14 26.27
CA GLY A 39 11.54 23.95 25.17
C GLY A 39 12.00 23.49 23.79
N ILE A 40 13.29 23.16 23.65
CA ILE A 40 13.86 22.63 22.40
C ILE A 40 13.21 21.29 22.03
N ILE A 41 13.08 20.36 22.99
CA ILE A 41 12.46 19.05 22.74
C ILE A 41 10.99 19.23 22.33
N ILE A 42 10.25 20.09 22.99
CA ILE A 42 8.86 20.40 22.65
C ILE A 42 8.79 20.97 21.22
N ALA A 43 9.64 21.93 20.88
CA ALA A 43 9.65 22.55 19.56
C ALA A 43 9.92 21.52 18.44
N ILE A 44 10.95 20.66 18.61
CA ILE A 44 11.27 19.58 17.66
C ILE A 44 10.10 18.60 17.55
N TYR A 45 9.54 18.17 18.67
CA TYR A 45 8.42 17.21 18.66
C TYR A 45 7.18 17.80 18.01
N THR A 46 6.87 19.08 18.29
CA THR A 46 5.76 19.80 17.68
C THR A 46 5.97 19.96 16.17
N TYR A 47 7.21 20.23 15.72
CA TYR A 47 7.52 20.27 14.30
C TYR A 47 7.13 18.97 13.60
N PHE A 48 7.57 17.80 14.11
CA PHE A 48 7.22 16.52 13.51
C PHE A 48 5.72 16.20 13.52
N ILE A 49 4.97 16.69 14.52
CA ILE A 49 3.51 16.54 14.54
C ILE A 49 2.85 17.40 13.45
N LEU A 50 3.37 18.60 13.21
CA LEU A 50 2.81 19.58 12.29
C LEU A 50 3.36 19.46 10.88
N ASP A 51 4.45 18.72 10.67
CA ASP A 51 5.20 18.64 9.41
C ASP A 51 4.30 18.32 8.22
N MET A 52 3.45 17.31 8.31
CA MET A 52 2.53 16.93 7.24
C MET A 52 1.51 18.03 6.90
N TYR A 53 1.08 18.81 7.89
CA TYR A 53 0.15 19.93 7.68
C TYR A 53 0.88 21.12 7.07
N ILE A 54 2.11 21.38 7.51
CA ILE A 54 2.94 22.46 6.97
C ILE A 54 3.30 22.14 5.52
N ALA A 55 3.69 20.89 5.22
CA ALA A 55 4.00 20.45 3.87
C ALA A 55 2.83 20.64 2.90
N ALA A 56 1.58 20.43 3.35
CA ALA A 56 0.39 20.67 2.52
C ALA A 56 0.13 22.15 2.17
N LEU A 57 0.81 23.09 2.85
CA LEU A 57 0.71 24.53 2.59
C LEU A 57 1.86 25.07 1.72
N ILE A 58 2.86 24.25 1.43
CA ILE A 58 4.02 24.63 0.63
C ILE A 58 3.74 24.28 -0.84
N PRO A 59 4.11 25.15 -1.78
CA PRO A 59 4.02 24.85 -3.21
C PRO A 59 4.80 23.59 -3.59
N HIS A 60 4.30 22.85 -4.58
CA HIS A 60 4.96 21.65 -5.10
C HIS A 60 6.44 21.90 -5.43
N GLY A 61 7.31 21.02 -4.99
CA GLY A 61 8.73 21.09 -5.20
C GLY A 61 9.57 20.33 -4.19
N LYS A 62 10.90 20.47 -4.30
CA LYS A 62 11.86 19.69 -3.48
C LYS A 62 11.65 19.84 -1.96
N LEU A 63 11.27 21.03 -1.47
CA LEU A 63 11.05 21.26 -0.04
C LEU A 63 9.80 20.53 0.44
N GLU A 64 8.69 20.66 -0.28
CA GLU A 64 7.45 19.95 0.02
C GLU A 64 7.69 18.43 0.04
N ARG A 65 8.34 17.89 -1.00
CA ARG A 65 8.68 16.49 -1.09
C ARG A 65 9.49 16.00 0.10
N MET A 66 10.54 16.74 0.48
CA MET A 66 11.36 16.41 1.65
C MET A 66 10.52 16.36 2.93
N MET A 67 9.62 17.33 3.13
CA MET A 67 8.75 17.38 4.32
C MET A 67 7.72 16.24 4.29
N LYS A 68 7.12 15.94 3.16
CA LYS A 68 6.20 14.79 3.02
C LYS A 68 6.90 13.47 3.35
N LEU A 69 8.12 13.27 2.88
CA LEU A 69 8.92 12.09 3.21
C LEU A 69 9.21 12.01 4.73
N ILE A 70 9.64 13.12 5.35
CA ILE A 70 9.85 13.19 6.80
C ILE A 70 8.56 12.82 7.54
N GLY A 71 7.42 13.37 7.11
CA GLY A 71 6.11 13.06 7.67
C GLY A 71 5.73 11.59 7.55
N ASN A 72 5.98 10.94 6.41
CA ASN A 72 5.72 9.52 6.20
C ASN A 72 6.59 8.63 7.10
N TYR A 73 7.87 8.96 7.30
CA TYR A 73 8.72 8.28 8.28
C TYR A 73 8.24 8.51 9.72
N TRP A 74 7.82 9.74 10.04
CA TRP A 74 7.27 10.06 11.35
C TRP A 74 5.97 9.32 11.65
N LEU A 75 5.12 9.14 10.66
CA LEU A 75 3.90 8.35 10.77
C LEU A 75 4.21 6.90 11.13
N GLY A 76 5.18 6.29 10.42
CA GLY A 76 5.65 4.94 10.74
C GLY A 76 6.23 4.82 12.14
N PHE A 77 7.09 5.78 12.55
CA PHE A 77 7.59 5.87 13.91
C PHE A 77 6.46 5.98 14.94
N THR A 78 5.45 6.80 14.67
CA THR A 78 4.32 7.02 15.59
C THR A 78 3.51 5.75 15.82
N ILE A 79 3.26 4.96 14.78
CA ILE A 79 2.55 3.67 14.88
C ILE A 79 3.29 2.74 15.86
N TYR A 80 4.60 2.55 15.68
CA TYR A 80 5.35 1.64 16.53
C TYR A 80 5.66 2.23 17.91
N ALA A 81 5.86 3.54 18.02
CA ALA A 81 6.00 4.20 19.32
C ALA A 81 4.71 4.06 20.14
N ALA A 82 3.54 4.26 19.54
CA ALA A 82 2.25 4.06 20.20
C ALA A 82 2.07 2.62 20.69
N MET A 83 2.38 1.65 19.84
CA MET A 83 2.25 0.23 20.17
C MET A 83 3.22 -0.18 21.29
N VAL A 84 4.51 0.08 21.13
CA VAL A 84 5.56 -0.38 22.07
C VAL A 84 5.46 0.34 23.41
N VAL A 85 5.29 1.67 23.40
CA VAL A 85 5.11 2.45 24.62
C VAL A 85 3.78 2.12 25.28
N GLY A 86 2.70 1.94 24.50
CA GLY A 86 1.39 1.52 25.00
C GLY A 86 1.44 0.18 25.73
N ILE A 87 2.10 -0.83 25.14
CA ILE A 87 2.31 -2.14 25.78
C ILE A 87 3.15 -1.99 27.07
N ALA A 88 4.23 -1.23 27.03
CA ALA A 88 5.08 -1.01 28.20
C ALA A 88 4.32 -0.31 29.34
N LEU A 89 3.48 0.68 29.01
CA LEU A 89 2.63 1.37 29.98
C LEU A 89 1.55 0.44 30.55
N LEU A 90 0.94 -0.40 29.71
CA LEU A 90 -0.06 -1.40 30.14
C LEU A 90 0.55 -2.42 31.11
N ILE A 91 1.71 -2.99 30.76
CA ILE A 91 2.44 -3.91 31.63
C ILE A 91 2.74 -3.22 32.98
N ARG A 92 3.25 -1.99 32.94
CA ARG A 92 3.51 -1.23 34.16
C ARG A 92 2.26 -1.01 35.01
N LEU A 93 1.14 -0.66 34.37
CA LEU A 93 -0.14 -0.47 35.04
C LEU A 93 -0.62 -1.76 35.74
N ILE A 94 -0.51 -2.90 35.07
CA ILE A 94 -0.83 -4.22 35.63
C ILE A 94 0.07 -4.51 36.84
N LEU A 95 1.37 -4.30 36.73
CA LEU A 95 2.32 -4.57 37.82
C LEU A 95 2.06 -3.67 39.03
N VAL A 96 1.77 -2.38 38.82
CA VAL A 96 1.48 -1.43 39.90
C VAL A 96 0.13 -1.73 40.60
N LYS A 97 -0.83 -2.32 39.89
CA LYS A 97 -2.13 -2.73 40.48
C LYS A 97 -2.13 -4.15 41.06
N SER A 98 -1.09 -4.93 40.79
CA SER A 98 -0.97 -6.33 41.24
C SER A 98 -0.32 -6.43 42.63
N ARG A 99 -0.19 -7.69 43.12
CA ARG A 99 0.58 -8.03 44.33
C ARG A 99 2.08 -7.60 44.29
N PHE A 100 2.58 -7.28 43.08
CA PHE A 100 3.95 -6.87 42.86
C PHE A 100 4.19 -5.34 43.02
N LYS A 101 3.13 -4.55 43.34
CA LYS A 101 3.21 -3.06 43.48
C LYS A 101 4.34 -2.57 44.33
N ASP A 102 4.69 -3.30 45.41
CA ASP A 102 5.69 -2.95 46.40
C ASP A 102 7.06 -3.56 46.12
N SER A 103 7.23 -4.33 45.06
CA SER A 103 8.48 -4.95 44.71
C SER A 103 9.56 -3.91 44.35
N ARG A 104 10.81 -4.23 44.71
CA ARG A 104 11.98 -3.38 44.35
C ARG A 104 12.07 -3.22 42.82
N PHE A 105 11.61 -4.20 42.06
CA PHE A 105 11.62 -4.17 40.60
C PHE A 105 10.71 -3.06 40.06
N VAL A 106 9.46 -3.00 40.49
CA VAL A 106 8.46 -1.99 40.02
C VAL A 106 8.86 -0.57 40.42
N LYS A 107 9.47 -0.41 41.63
CA LYS A 107 9.90 0.89 42.17
C LYS A 107 11.30 1.33 41.67
N SER A 108 12.03 0.46 40.98
CA SER A 108 13.43 0.73 40.61
C SER A 108 13.55 1.77 39.49
N LYS A 109 14.31 2.84 39.73
CA LYS A 109 14.71 3.82 38.72
C LYS A 109 15.52 3.17 37.60
N LYS A 110 16.41 2.22 37.90
CA LYS A 110 17.22 1.50 36.90
C LYS A 110 16.34 0.70 35.96
N VAL A 111 15.34 -0.03 36.48
CA VAL A 111 14.39 -0.79 35.70
C VAL A 111 13.57 0.11 34.76
N PHE A 112 13.14 1.28 35.26
CA PHE A 112 12.41 2.25 34.42
C PHE A 112 13.29 2.79 33.27
N ILE A 113 14.56 3.09 33.52
CA ILE A 113 15.49 3.56 32.48
C ILE A 113 15.76 2.45 31.45
N LEU A 114 16.03 1.21 31.90
CA LEU A 114 16.27 0.07 31.03
C LEU A 114 15.03 -0.29 30.17
N ASN A 115 13.84 -0.24 30.77
CA ASN A 115 12.60 -0.44 30.01
C ASN A 115 12.43 0.61 28.90
N GLY A 116 12.70 1.88 29.20
CA GLY A 116 12.66 2.94 28.19
C GLY A 116 13.70 2.75 27.08
N LEU A 117 14.91 2.33 27.42
CA LEU A 117 15.95 2.00 26.44
C LEU A 117 15.51 0.82 25.56
N LEU A 118 14.94 -0.22 26.16
CA LEU A 118 14.38 -1.37 25.42
C LEU A 118 13.28 -0.93 24.44
N CYS A 119 12.36 -0.06 24.87
CA CYS A 119 11.34 0.50 23.98
C CYS A 119 11.97 1.20 22.78
N ILE A 120 12.97 2.07 22.98
CA ILE A 120 13.67 2.79 21.91
C ILE A 120 14.35 1.82 20.94
N VAL A 121 15.03 0.79 21.46
CA VAL A 121 15.70 -0.23 20.63
C VAL A 121 14.67 -0.99 19.78
N ILE A 122 13.56 -1.41 20.36
CA ILE A 122 12.50 -2.12 19.64
C ILE A 122 11.89 -1.21 18.56
N ILE A 123 11.54 0.04 18.89
CA ILE A 123 10.97 0.99 17.92
C ILE A 123 11.98 1.23 16.80
N GLY A 124 13.25 1.48 17.12
CA GLY A 124 14.29 1.66 16.11
C GLY A 124 14.46 0.45 15.21
N ALA A 125 14.49 -0.76 15.77
CA ALA A 125 14.59 -2.00 15.00
C ALA A 125 13.40 -2.21 14.05
N LEU A 126 12.18 -1.92 14.52
CA LEU A 126 10.96 -2.02 13.69
C LEU A 126 10.95 -0.97 12.56
N CYS A 127 11.34 0.28 12.86
CA CYS A 127 11.38 1.33 11.85
C CYS A 127 12.48 1.08 10.80
N ILE A 128 13.70 0.78 11.24
CA ILE A 128 14.84 0.53 10.34
C ILE A 128 14.62 -0.76 9.55
N GLY A 129 14.24 -1.84 10.24
CA GLY A 129 13.95 -3.12 9.59
C GLY A 129 12.78 -3.02 8.63
N GLY A 130 11.72 -2.29 9.01
CA GLY A 130 10.57 -2.04 8.16
C GLY A 130 10.89 -1.21 6.92
N HIS A 131 11.79 -0.22 7.04
CA HIS A 131 12.28 0.55 5.90
C HIS A 131 13.12 -0.33 4.94
N ILE A 132 14.09 -1.06 5.46
CA ILE A 132 14.91 -1.98 4.66
C ILE A 132 14.04 -3.02 3.95
N ASN A 133 13.02 -3.55 4.64
CA ASN A 133 12.10 -4.51 4.05
C ASN A 133 11.22 -3.88 2.95
N ALA A 134 10.82 -2.62 3.12
CA ALA A 134 10.02 -1.87 2.14
C ALA A 134 10.74 -1.62 0.81
N THR A 135 12.08 -1.65 0.80
CA THR A 135 12.89 -1.48 -0.43
C THR A 135 13.31 -2.81 -1.08
N ARG A 136 12.91 -3.94 -0.52
CA ARG A 136 13.27 -5.28 -1.02
C ARG A 136 12.13 -5.90 -1.79
N LEU A 137 11.95 -5.50 -3.02
CA LEU A 137 11.00 -6.11 -3.94
C LEU A 137 11.35 -7.58 -4.19
N ILE A 138 10.36 -8.46 -4.10
CA ILE A 138 10.50 -9.90 -4.38
C ILE A 138 9.60 -10.32 -5.55
N THR A 139 9.89 -11.46 -6.15
CA THR A 139 8.98 -12.17 -7.05
C THR A 139 8.33 -13.31 -6.28
N THR A 140 7.02 -13.46 -6.42
CA THR A 140 6.25 -14.57 -5.84
C THR A 140 5.61 -15.34 -7.00
N ASP A 141 5.91 -16.64 -7.10
CA ASP A 141 5.39 -17.50 -8.16
C ASP A 141 4.09 -18.17 -7.73
N TYR A 142 3.13 -18.24 -8.66
CA TYR A 142 1.85 -18.91 -8.51
C TYR A 142 1.57 -19.81 -9.69
N GLU A 143 1.08 -21.02 -9.42
CA GLU A 143 0.62 -22.00 -10.43
C GLU A 143 -0.90 -22.03 -10.42
N VAL A 144 -1.52 -21.85 -11.57
CA VAL A 144 -2.97 -21.81 -11.75
C VAL A 144 -3.37 -22.74 -12.89
N ASN A 145 -4.39 -23.58 -12.64
CA ASN A 145 -4.97 -24.42 -13.67
C ASN A 145 -6.37 -23.92 -14.02
N ILE A 146 -6.63 -23.71 -15.30
CA ILE A 146 -7.94 -23.36 -15.85
C ILE A 146 -8.44 -24.55 -16.68
N ASP A 147 -9.63 -25.04 -16.34
CA ASP A 147 -10.24 -26.22 -17.00
C ASP A 147 -11.02 -25.81 -18.27
N LYS A 148 -10.34 -25.05 -19.13
CA LYS A 148 -10.79 -24.62 -20.46
C LYS A 148 -9.61 -24.67 -21.43
N SER A 149 -9.93 -24.79 -22.72
CA SER A 149 -8.90 -24.71 -23.76
C SER A 149 -8.37 -23.29 -23.88
N GLY A 150 -7.07 -23.13 -23.79
CA GLY A 150 -6.35 -21.87 -24.06
C GLY A 150 -6.16 -21.58 -25.55
N GLY A 151 -6.81 -22.35 -26.46
CA GLY A 151 -6.63 -22.20 -27.90
C GLY A 151 -5.21 -22.56 -28.33
N GLU A 152 -4.42 -21.58 -28.72
CA GLU A 152 -3.00 -21.79 -29.10
C GLU A 152 -2.07 -21.88 -27.88
N PHE A 153 -2.57 -21.54 -26.69
CA PHE A 153 -1.79 -21.57 -25.46
C PHE A 153 -1.96 -22.91 -24.72
N ALA A 154 -0.87 -23.61 -24.47
CA ALA A 154 -0.83 -24.63 -23.42
C ALA A 154 -0.66 -23.94 -22.04
N ASP A 155 0.19 -22.92 -22.02
CA ASP A 155 0.52 -22.13 -20.83
C ASP A 155 0.54 -20.66 -21.21
N LEU A 156 0.29 -19.78 -20.22
CA LEU A 156 0.38 -18.33 -20.33
C LEU A 156 1.05 -17.76 -19.09
N ASP A 157 2.18 -17.09 -19.27
CA ASP A 157 2.92 -16.43 -18.19
C ASP A 157 2.45 -15.00 -18.00
N VAL A 158 1.80 -14.73 -16.87
CA VAL A 158 1.23 -13.43 -16.52
C VAL A 158 1.97 -12.82 -15.35
N VAL A 159 2.53 -11.63 -15.49
CA VAL A 159 3.05 -10.88 -14.35
C VAL A 159 2.03 -9.86 -13.89
N LEU A 160 1.60 -9.99 -12.63
CA LEU A 160 0.75 -9.02 -11.95
C LEU A 160 1.60 -8.10 -11.06
N VAL A 161 1.44 -6.81 -11.24
CA VAL A 161 1.89 -5.75 -10.34
C VAL A 161 0.71 -4.86 -9.96
N ALA A 162 0.72 -4.28 -8.78
CA ALA A 162 -0.30 -3.32 -8.33
C ALA A 162 0.27 -2.40 -7.26
N ASP A 163 -0.51 -1.39 -6.86
CA ASP A 163 -0.20 -0.53 -5.72
C ASP A 163 1.19 0.09 -5.83
N LEU A 164 1.50 0.66 -6.99
CA LEU A 164 2.80 1.28 -7.23
C LEU A 164 2.96 2.56 -6.41
N HIS A 165 1.87 3.33 -6.24
CA HIS A 165 1.84 4.61 -5.53
C HIS A 165 3.00 5.53 -5.91
N MET A 166 3.21 5.70 -7.23
CA MET A 166 4.22 6.61 -7.74
C MET A 166 3.98 8.02 -7.21
N GLY A 167 4.90 8.51 -6.41
CA GLY A 167 4.70 9.76 -5.69
C GLY A 167 5.85 10.09 -4.74
N TYR A 168 5.52 10.56 -3.54
CA TYR A 168 6.54 10.98 -2.58
C TYR A 168 7.44 9.84 -2.10
N ASN A 169 6.90 8.63 -1.92
CA ASN A 169 7.63 7.48 -1.40
C ASN A 169 8.32 6.67 -2.50
N ILE A 170 7.64 6.49 -3.63
CA ILE A 170 8.09 5.62 -4.72
C ILE A 170 8.52 6.47 -5.91
N GLY A 171 9.79 6.40 -6.22
CA GLY A 171 10.42 7.08 -7.34
C GLY A 171 11.00 6.10 -8.35
N VAL A 172 11.78 6.64 -9.29
CA VAL A 172 12.34 5.92 -10.44
C VAL A 172 13.13 4.66 -10.06
N ASP A 173 13.87 4.67 -8.95
CA ASP A 173 14.70 3.53 -8.53
C ASP A 173 13.85 2.27 -8.24
N MET A 174 12.71 2.42 -7.56
CA MET A 174 11.82 1.30 -7.28
C MET A 174 11.13 0.82 -8.56
N ILE A 175 10.75 1.73 -9.44
CA ILE A 175 10.13 1.39 -10.72
C ILE A 175 11.14 0.64 -11.63
N ASN A 176 12.40 1.05 -11.67
CA ASN A 176 13.44 0.31 -12.38
C ASN A 176 13.61 -1.11 -11.81
N GLN A 177 13.66 -1.27 -10.47
CA GLN A 177 13.71 -2.59 -9.86
C GLN A 177 12.51 -3.45 -10.22
N MET A 178 11.31 -2.85 -10.29
CA MET A 178 10.10 -3.55 -10.71
C MET A 178 10.22 -4.01 -12.17
N VAL A 179 10.63 -3.13 -13.07
CA VAL A 179 10.79 -3.44 -14.49
C VAL A 179 11.83 -4.54 -14.71
N ASP A 180 12.97 -4.47 -14.02
CA ASP A 180 14.01 -5.50 -14.09
C ASP A 180 13.44 -6.86 -13.69
N ARG A 181 12.68 -6.93 -12.58
CA ARG A 181 12.06 -8.18 -12.12
C ARG A 181 10.95 -8.69 -13.03
N ILE A 182 10.14 -7.79 -13.61
CA ILE A 182 9.17 -8.16 -14.63
C ILE A 182 9.87 -8.83 -15.81
N ASN A 183 10.94 -8.19 -16.30
CA ASN A 183 11.69 -8.68 -17.45
C ASN A 183 12.44 -10.00 -17.15
N ASP A 184 12.88 -10.21 -15.90
CA ASP A 184 13.47 -11.48 -15.46
C ASP A 184 12.47 -12.65 -15.50
N CYS A 185 11.16 -12.37 -15.43
CA CYS A 185 10.11 -13.39 -15.55
C CYS A 185 9.78 -13.75 -17.01
N ASP A 186 10.26 -12.99 -18.01
CA ASP A 186 9.96 -13.16 -19.45
C ASP A 186 8.45 -13.34 -19.76
N PRO A 187 7.57 -12.40 -19.29
CA PRO A 187 6.13 -12.61 -19.31
C PRO A 187 5.53 -12.53 -20.71
N ASP A 188 4.48 -13.32 -20.93
CA ASP A 188 3.58 -13.17 -22.09
C ASP A 188 2.76 -11.90 -21.97
N VAL A 189 2.23 -11.62 -20.77
CA VAL A 189 1.36 -10.45 -20.50
C VAL A 189 1.76 -9.83 -19.16
N VAL A 190 1.75 -8.49 -19.09
CA VAL A 190 1.90 -7.75 -17.83
C VAL A 190 0.60 -7.05 -17.49
N LEU A 191 0.12 -7.25 -16.27
CA LEU A 191 -1.12 -6.68 -15.74
C LEU A 191 -0.82 -5.77 -14.55
N ILE A 192 -1.33 -4.52 -14.61
CA ILE A 192 -1.16 -3.51 -13.57
C ILE A 192 -2.51 -3.29 -12.88
N GLY A 193 -2.65 -3.81 -11.66
CA GLY A 193 -3.88 -3.88 -10.89
C GLY A 193 -4.23 -2.60 -10.12
N GLY A 194 -3.98 -1.41 -10.68
CA GLY A 194 -4.39 -0.13 -10.11
C GLY A 194 -3.48 0.42 -9.00
N ASP A 195 -3.85 1.59 -8.48
CA ASP A 195 -3.07 2.44 -7.57
C ASP A 195 -1.65 2.68 -8.12
N ILE A 196 -1.62 3.09 -9.39
CA ILE A 196 -0.38 3.38 -10.13
C ILE A 196 0.20 4.70 -9.61
N PHE A 197 -0.65 5.71 -9.42
CA PHE A 197 -0.30 7.03 -8.90
C PHE A 197 -0.73 7.18 -7.44
N ASP A 198 -0.12 8.13 -6.73
CA ASP A 198 -0.47 8.48 -5.35
C ASP A 198 -1.30 9.78 -5.32
N ASN A 199 -2.52 9.74 -5.87
CA ASN A 199 -3.53 10.81 -5.96
C ASN A 199 -3.10 12.11 -6.67
N SER A 200 -1.86 12.30 -7.06
CA SER A 200 -1.36 13.53 -7.69
C SER A 200 -0.25 13.25 -8.67
N TYR A 201 -0.37 13.77 -9.87
CA TYR A 201 0.69 13.71 -10.88
C TYR A 201 1.94 14.48 -10.41
N GLU A 202 1.77 15.62 -9.72
CA GLU A 202 2.86 16.43 -9.19
C GLU A 202 3.65 15.77 -8.06
N SER A 203 3.12 14.71 -7.46
CA SER A 203 3.83 13.98 -6.40
C SER A 203 5.00 13.15 -6.91
N MET A 204 5.05 12.85 -8.21
CA MET A 204 6.18 12.14 -8.82
C MET A 204 7.45 13.00 -8.82
N ASP A 205 8.60 12.35 -8.58
CA ASP A 205 9.90 13.04 -8.53
C ASP A 205 10.50 13.28 -9.91
N ASP A 206 10.44 12.23 -10.73
CA ASP A 206 10.99 12.19 -12.09
C ASP A 206 10.00 11.47 -13.02
N PRO A 207 8.94 12.16 -13.48
CA PRO A 207 7.97 11.54 -14.38
C PRO A 207 8.58 11.04 -15.70
N GLU A 208 9.59 11.72 -16.24
CA GLU A 208 10.25 11.33 -17.48
C GLU A 208 11.09 10.06 -17.30
N GLY A 209 11.87 9.98 -16.22
CA GLY A 209 12.63 8.77 -15.89
C GLY A 209 11.75 7.58 -15.56
N ILE A 210 10.62 7.79 -14.88
CA ILE A 210 9.64 6.75 -14.61
C ILE A 210 9.00 6.26 -15.91
N MET A 211 8.61 7.17 -16.81
CA MET A 211 8.05 6.82 -18.12
C MET A 211 9.03 5.99 -18.95
N GLU A 212 10.30 6.38 -18.97
CA GLU A 212 11.35 5.63 -19.68
C GLU A 212 11.51 4.22 -19.10
N ALA A 213 11.42 4.08 -17.77
CA ALA A 213 11.45 2.77 -17.13
C ALA A 213 10.28 1.89 -17.59
N PHE A 214 9.06 2.41 -17.63
CA PHE A 214 7.89 1.66 -18.12
C PHE A 214 8.03 1.23 -19.57
N LYS A 215 8.61 2.06 -20.46
CA LYS A 215 8.88 1.70 -21.86
C LYS A 215 9.84 0.53 -22.01
N ASN A 216 10.63 0.24 -20.98
CA ASN A 216 11.55 -0.90 -20.95
C ASN A 216 10.90 -2.21 -20.50
N ILE A 217 9.61 -2.23 -20.13
CA ILE A 217 8.89 -3.46 -19.85
C ILE A 217 8.80 -4.32 -21.12
N LYS A 218 9.27 -5.56 -21.02
CA LYS A 218 9.19 -6.55 -22.09
C LYS A 218 7.99 -7.45 -21.83
N SER A 219 7.12 -7.56 -22.83
CA SER A 219 5.95 -8.41 -22.79
C SER A 219 5.57 -8.79 -24.20
N ARG A 220 5.19 -10.06 -24.45
CA ARG A 220 4.88 -10.55 -25.79
C ARG A 220 3.55 -10.00 -26.31
N TYR A 221 2.54 -9.92 -25.44
CA TYR A 221 1.18 -9.52 -25.82
C TYR A 221 0.73 -8.20 -25.18
N GLY A 222 1.68 -7.45 -24.61
CA GLY A 222 1.44 -6.09 -24.13
C GLY A 222 1.26 -5.94 -22.62
N VAL A 223 1.11 -4.67 -22.23
CA VAL A 223 0.95 -4.24 -20.84
C VAL A 223 -0.44 -3.61 -20.71
N TYR A 224 -1.23 -4.11 -19.76
CA TYR A 224 -2.60 -3.66 -19.50
C TYR A 224 -2.73 -3.18 -18.07
N ALA A 225 -3.52 -2.15 -17.84
CA ALA A 225 -3.75 -1.57 -16.53
C ALA A 225 -5.23 -1.32 -16.25
N VAL A 226 -5.57 -1.26 -14.98
CA VAL A 226 -6.84 -0.70 -14.48
C VAL A 226 -6.55 0.43 -13.50
N TRP A 227 -7.53 1.32 -13.29
CA TRP A 227 -7.46 2.31 -12.23
C TRP A 227 -7.78 1.70 -10.87
N GLY A 228 -7.03 2.14 -9.84
CA GLY A 228 -7.36 1.93 -8.44
C GLY A 228 -7.95 3.20 -7.80
N ASN A 229 -8.22 3.11 -6.52
CA ASN A 229 -8.86 4.21 -5.78
C ASN A 229 -7.94 5.43 -5.54
N HIS A 230 -6.62 5.29 -5.71
CA HIS A 230 -5.64 6.38 -5.64
C HIS A 230 -5.28 7.00 -6.99
N ASP A 231 -5.76 6.46 -8.11
CA ASP A 231 -5.53 7.03 -9.45
C ASP A 231 -6.48 8.19 -9.78
N ILE A 232 -7.16 8.71 -8.78
CA ILE A 232 -8.06 9.85 -8.83
C ILE A 232 -7.40 11.06 -8.15
N ALA A 233 -7.50 12.24 -8.78
CA ALA A 233 -6.97 13.48 -8.24
C ALA A 233 -7.74 13.93 -6.98
N GLU A 234 -7.25 13.55 -5.82
CA GLU A 234 -7.79 13.91 -4.51
C GLU A 234 -6.69 14.46 -3.60
N THR A 235 -7.06 15.32 -2.66
CA THR A 235 -6.10 15.90 -1.72
C THR A 235 -5.81 14.95 -0.56
N ILE A 236 -4.54 14.66 -0.31
CA ILE A 236 -4.09 13.88 0.86
C ILE A 236 -3.55 14.84 1.92
N ILE A 237 -4.09 14.76 3.13
CA ILE A 237 -3.59 15.49 4.31
C ILE A 237 -3.40 14.50 5.46
N GLY A 238 -2.18 14.39 5.96
CA GLY A 238 -1.88 13.53 7.11
C GLY A 238 -2.14 12.03 6.85
N GLY A 239 -1.98 11.56 5.61
CA GLY A 239 -2.25 10.17 5.23
C GLY A 239 -3.74 9.85 5.04
N PHE A 240 -4.62 10.86 5.00
CA PHE A 240 -6.05 10.69 4.74
C PHE A 240 -6.45 11.40 3.46
N THR A 241 -7.20 10.72 2.62
CA THR A 241 -7.75 11.26 1.39
C THR A 241 -9.00 12.10 1.69
N PHE A 242 -9.04 13.31 1.15
CA PHE A 242 -10.19 14.21 1.22
C PHE A 242 -10.89 14.26 -0.13
N PRO A 243 -12.12 13.72 -0.24
CA PRO A 243 -12.85 13.70 -1.50
C PRO A 243 -13.03 15.09 -2.09
N SER A 244 -12.64 15.24 -3.35
CA SER A 244 -12.91 16.47 -4.12
C SER A 244 -14.42 16.60 -4.41
N LYS A 245 -14.90 17.83 -4.55
CA LYS A 245 -16.27 18.10 -5.02
C LYS A 245 -16.47 17.66 -6.48
N ASN A 246 -15.39 17.66 -7.27
CA ASN A 246 -15.38 17.20 -8.68
C ASN A 246 -14.98 15.72 -8.72
N LYS A 247 -15.79 14.89 -8.14
CA LYS A 247 -15.54 13.48 -7.86
C LYS A 247 -15.17 12.63 -9.08
N LYS A 248 -14.30 11.65 -8.83
CA LYS A 248 -14.08 10.47 -9.66
C LYS A 248 -13.44 10.74 -11.01
N MET A 249 -12.57 11.75 -11.10
CA MET A 249 -11.81 12.01 -12.31
C MET A 249 -10.31 11.90 -12.05
N SER A 250 -9.65 11.05 -12.81
CA SER A 250 -8.19 11.05 -12.93
C SER A 250 -7.71 12.38 -13.52
N ASP A 251 -6.47 12.77 -13.22
CA ASP A 251 -5.79 13.83 -13.95
C ASP A 251 -5.52 13.33 -15.38
N ILE A 252 -5.85 14.15 -16.38
CA ILE A 252 -5.65 13.76 -17.78
C ILE A 252 -4.19 13.41 -18.10
N ARG A 253 -3.24 13.99 -17.36
CA ARG A 253 -1.81 13.70 -17.50
C ARG A 253 -1.46 12.28 -17.08
N MET A 254 -2.22 11.68 -16.15
CA MET A 254 -2.06 10.27 -15.76
C MET A 254 -2.47 9.35 -16.92
N ASP A 255 -3.60 9.66 -17.58
CA ASP A 255 -4.04 8.92 -18.77
C ASP A 255 -2.99 9.01 -19.89
N GLN A 256 -2.53 10.23 -20.20
CA GLN A 256 -1.49 10.50 -21.21
C GLN A 256 -0.17 9.81 -20.87
N PHE A 257 0.22 9.80 -19.61
CA PHE A 257 1.43 9.13 -19.15
C PHE A 257 1.39 7.62 -19.46
N LEU A 258 0.27 6.94 -19.18
CA LEU A 258 0.15 5.50 -19.48
C LEU A 258 0.16 5.24 -20.98
N GLU A 259 -0.55 6.05 -21.77
CA GLU A 259 -0.58 5.94 -23.22
C GLU A 259 0.83 6.13 -23.82
N GLU A 260 1.57 7.15 -23.40
CA GLU A 260 2.94 7.42 -23.84
C GLU A 260 3.94 6.34 -23.38
N ALA A 261 3.67 5.70 -22.23
CA ALA A 261 4.44 4.57 -21.74
C ALA A 261 4.12 3.24 -22.46
N GLY A 262 3.13 3.25 -23.36
CA GLY A 262 2.72 2.04 -24.09
C GLY A 262 1.83 1.10 -23.27
N ILE A 263 1.22 1.58 -22.20
CA ILE A 263 0.33 0.82 -21.31
C ILE A 263 -1.11 1.06 -21.72
N LYS A 264 -1.85 -0.01 -22.03
CA LYS A 264 -3.27 0.09 -22.37
C LYS A 264 -4.12 0.05 -21.10
N LEU A 265 -4.78 1.18 -20.80
CA LEU A 265 -5.74 1.26 -19.70
C LEU A 265 -7.07 0.65 -20.11
N LEU A 266 -7.54 -0.36 -19.36
CA LEU A 266 -8.83 -1.03 -19.55
C LEU A 266 -9.87 -0.42 -18.61
N ARG A 267 -11.06 -0.09 -19.17
CA ARG A 267 -12.13 0.60 -18.43
C ARG A 267 -13.48 -0.06 -18.71
N ASP A 268 -13.81 -1.12 -17.97
CA ASP A 268 -14.93 -2.01 -18.23
C ASP A 268 -14.92 -2.53 -19.68
N GLU A 269 -13.74 -2.90 -20.13
CA GLU A 269 -13.52 -3.45 -21.46
C GLU A 269 -12.58 -4.65 -21.41
N SER A 270 -12.70 -5.50 -22.42
CA SER A 270 -11.84 -6.67 -22.59
C SER A 270 -10.88 -6.50 -23.76
N VAL A 271 -9.79 -7.23 -23.69
CA VAL A 271 -8.94 -7.58 -24.82
C VAL A 271 -8.93 -9.10 -24.96
N ILE A 272 -8.73 -9.58 -26.16
CA ILE A 272 -8.54 -11.02 -26.42
C ILE A 272 -7.13 -11.23 -26.95
N ILE A 273 -6.41 -12.14 -26.34
CA ILE A 273 -5.05 -12.49 -26.75
C ILE A 273 -5.12 -13.69 -27.67
N GLU A 274 -4.58 -13.55 -28.89
CA GLU A 274 -4.53 -14.58 -29.95
C GLU A 274 -5.87 -15.29 -30.15
N ASP A 275 -6.98 -14.55 -30.15
CA ASP A 275 -8.34 -15.07 -30.19
C ASP A 275 -8.63 -16.22 -29.23
N SER A 276 -7.91 -16.32 -28.11
CA SER A 276 -7.91 -17.47 -27.20
C SER A 276 -8.30 -17.13 -25.77
N VAL A 277 -7.70 -16.11 -25.16
CA VAL A 277 -7.86 -15.78 -23.75
C VAL A 277 -8.34 -14.32 -23.59
N TYR A 278 -9.44 -14.13 -22.88
CA TYR A 278 -9.92 -12.79 -22.52
C TYR A 278 -9.23 -12.25 -21.28
N ILE A 279 -8.79 -10.99 -21.34
CA ILE A 279 -8.41 -10.19 -20.18
C ILE A 279 -9.39 -9.04 -20.09
N PHE A 280 -10.15 -8.98 -19.00
CA PHE A 280 -11.13 -7.92 -18.75
C PHE A 280 -10.64 -7.02 -17.62
N GLY A 281 -10.56 -5.71 -17.88
CA GLY A 281 -10.21 -4.72 -16.87
C GLY A 281 -11.43 -4.06 -16.26
N ARG A 282 -11.67 -4.28 -14.95
CA ARG A 282 -12.72 -3.62 -14.19
C ARG A 282 -12.16 -2.42 -13.44
N PRO A 283 -12.77 -1.23 -13.55
CA PRO A 283 -12.38 -0.07 -12.76
C PRO A 283 -12.78 -0.25 -11.29
N ASP A 284 -12.18 0.56 -10.40
CA ASP A 284 -12.56 0.62 -8.99
C ASP A 284 -14.05 0.94 -8.82
N GLU A 285 -14.71 0.28 -7.84
CA GLU A 285 -16.15 0.42 -7.64
C GLU A 285 -16.56 1.82 -7.19
N GLU A 286 -15.83 2.39 -6.24
CA GLU A 286 -16.13 3.71 -5.68
C GLU A 286 -15.59 4.85 -6.54
N ARG A 287 -14.49 4.59 -7.23
CA ARG A 287 -13.72 5.57 -8.01
C ARG A 287 -13.37 5.04 -9.40
N PRO A 288 -14.37 4.75 -10.25
CA PRO A 288 -14.15 4.10 -11.56
C PRO A 288 -13.36 4.95 -12.56
N GLY A 289 -13.11 6.21 -12.23
CA GLY A 289 -12.33 7.10 -13.07
C GLY A 289 -13.15 7.83 -14.13
N ARG A 290 -12.43 8.50 -15.03
CA ARG A 290 -13.01 9.39 -16.03
C ARG A 290 -13.92 8.62 -17.01
N GLY A 291 -15.16 9.09 -17.17
CA GLY A 291 -16.12 8.58 -18.16
C GLY A 291 -16.90 7.34 -17.74
N ILE A 292 -16.68 6.85 -16.51
CA ILE A 292 -17.45 5.74 -15.95
C ILE A 292 -18.07 6.20 -14.63
N ASP A 293 -19.41 6.14 -14.54
CA ASP A 293 -20.14 6.47 -13.31
C ASP A 293 -20.40 5.22 -12.46
N ILE A 294 -20.70 4.09 -13.12
CA ILE A 294 -21.00 2.79 -12.51
C ILE A 294 -20.29 1.73 -13.33
N ARG A 295 -19.51 0.85 -12.69
CA ARG A 295 -18.87 -0.28 -13.36
C ARG A 295 -19.85 -1.41 -13.69
N LEU A 296 -19.52 -2.24 -14.65
CA LEU A 296 -20.32 -3.42 -15.01
C LEU A 296 -20.39 -4.42 -13.83
N THR A 297 -21.56 -5.00 -13.65
CA THR A 297 -21.73 -6.15 -12.77
C THR A 297 -21.01 -7.38 -13.35
N PRO A 298 -20.64 -8.38 -12.53
CA PRO A 298 -20.04 -9.62 -13.03
C PRO A 298 -20.83 -10.30 -14.16
N ALA A 299 -22.15 -10.30 -14.09
CA ALA A 299 -23.01 -10.87 -15.12
C ALA A 299 -23.00 -10.07 -16.43
N GLU A 300 -23.02 -8.75 -16.35
CA GLU A 300 -22.92 -7.86 -17.51
C GLU A 300 -21.57 -8.00 -18.19
N LEU A 301 -20.48 -8.06 -17.39
CA LEU A 301 -19.12 -8.23 -17.87
C LEU A 301 -19.00 -9.46 -18.78
N VAL A 302 -19.39 -10.64 -18.31
CA VAL A 302 -19.23 -11.89 -19.07
C VAL A 302 -20.20 -11.97 -20.25
N SER A 303 -21.33 -11.24 -20.22
CA SER A 303 -22.30 -11.25 -21.32
C SER A 303 -21.74 -10.72 -22.65
N THR A 304 -20.62 -10.02 -22.61
CA THR A 304 -19.93 -9.46 -23.78
C THR A 304 -18.87 -10.41 -24.37
N MET A 305 -18.64 -11.57 -23.74
CA MET A 305 -17.54 -12.49 -24.06
C MET A 305 -18.04 -13.90 -24.30
N ASP A 306 -17.26 -14.68 -25.07
CA ASP A 306 -17.46 -16.11 -25.19
C ASP A 306 -16.85 -16.84 -23.99
N THR A 307 -17.69 -17.23 -23.04
CA THR A 307 -17.27 -17.90 -21.80
C THR A 307 -16.81 -19.36 -22.00
N GLN A 308 -16.82 -19.90 -23.24
CA GLN A 308 -16.12 -21.14 -23.54
C GLN A 308 -14.60 -20.94 -23.57
N LYS A 309 -14.14 -19.72 -23.81
CA LYS A 309 -12.73 -19.31 -23.70
C LYS A 309 -12.41 -18.92 -22.27
N PRO A 310 -11.15 -19.01 -21.84
CA PRO A 310 -10.70 -18.51 -20.53
C PRO A 310 -10.95 -17.01 -20.37
N VAL A 311 -11.44 -16.60 -19.20
CA VAL A 311 -11.69 -15.21 -18.80
C VAL A 311 -10.89 -14.86 -17.58
N ILE A 312 -9.90 -13.98 -17.75
CA ILE A 312 -9.09 -13.41 -16.67
C ILE A 312 -9.63 -12.02 -16.37
N VAL A 313 -10.00 -11.75 -15.11
CA VAL A 313 -10.42 -10.44 -14.64
C VAL A 313 -9.31 -9.77 -13.87
N LEU A 314 -8.94 -8.56 -14.29
CA LEU A 314 -8.07 -7.64 -13.60
C LEU A 314 -8.91 -6.53 -12.96
N GLU A 315 -8.85 -6.38 -11.66
CA GLU A 315 -9.44 -5.24 -10.95
C GLU A 315 -8.52 -4.77 -9.82
N HIS A 316 -8.84 -3.64 -9.20
CA HIS A 316 -8.00 -3.14 -8.13
C HIS A 316 -8.33 -3.79 -6.78
N GLU A 317 -9.59 -3.72 -6.35
CA GLU A 317 -10.03 -4.27 -5.07
C GLU A 317 -10.59 -5.70 -5.22
N PRO A 318 -10.25 -6.66 -4.33
CA PRO A 318 -10.78 -8.03 -4.35
C PRO A 318 -12.21 -8.06 -3.81
N LYS A 319 -13.17 -7.63 -4.64
CA LYS A 319 -14.61 -7.56 -4.33
C LYS A 319 -15.44 -8.44 -5.26
N GLU A 320 -16.64 -8.81 -4.81
CA GLU A 320 -17.61 -9.61 -5.59
C GLU A 320 -17.03 -10.93 -6.13
N LEU A 321 -16.06 -11.53 -5.40
CA LEU A 321 -15.34 -12.71 -5.89
C LEU A 321 -16.25 -13.90 -6.16
N LYS A 322 -17.28 -14.10 -5.33
CA LYS A 322 -18.27 -15.18 -5.55
C LYS A 322 -19.16 -14.91 -6.75
N GLU A 323 -19.52 -13.65 -6.98
CA GLU A 323 -20.30 -13.22 -8.11
C GLU A 323 -19.53 -13.39 -9.42
N LEU A 324 -18.22 -13.05 -9.41
CA LEU A 324 -17.32 -13.28 -10.55
C LEU A 324 -17.18 -14.79 -10.87
N ALA A 325 -16.94 -15.61 -9.85
CA ALA A 325 -16.85 -17.05 -10.02
C ALA A 325 -18.14 -17.64 -10.61
N LYS A 326 -19.32 -17.26 -10.10
CA LYS A 326 -20.64 -17.70 -10.61
C LYS A 326 -20.92 -17.21 -12.01
N ALA A 327 -20.39 -16.05 -12.40
CA ALA A 327 -20.54 -15.50 -13.74
C ALA A 327 -19.70 -16.26 -14.78
N GLY A 328 -18.71 -17.06 -14.37
CA GLY A 328 -17.86 -17.87 -15.25
C GLY A 328 -16.49 -17.25 -15.51
N VAL A 329 -16.02 -16.38 -14.62
CA VAL A 329 -14.63 -15.91 -14.59
C VAL A 329 -13.73 -17.06 -14.13
N ASP A 330 -12.60 -17.26 -14.81
CA ASP A 330 -11.68 -18.37 -14.56
C ASP A 330 -10.49 -18.01 -13.70
N LEU A 331 -10.07 -16.73 -13.72
CA LEU A 331 -8.98 -16.22 -12.88
C LEU A 331 -9.25 -14.76 -12.51
N HIS A 332 -9.10 -14.45 -11.24
CA HIS A 332 -9.18 -13.09 -10.71
C HIS A 332 -7.83 -12.62 -10.20
N LEU A 333 -7.41 -11.41 -10.59
CA LEU A 333 -6.14 -10.78 -10.25
C LEU A 333 -6.39 -9.37 -9.71
N SER A 334 -5.82 -9.04 -8.52
CA SER A 334 -5.99 -7.71 -7.91
C SER A 334 -4.88 -7.33 -6.96
N GLY A 335 -4.94 -6.08 -6.43
CA GLY A 335 -4.06 -5.49 -5.42
C GLY A 335 -4.82 -4.93 -4.21
N HIS A 336 -4.64 -3.63 -3.94
CA HIS A 336 -5.33 -2.80 -2.95
C HIS A 336 -4.98 -3.08 -1.49
N THR A 337 -4.90 -4.30 -1.07
CA THR A 337 -4.82 -4.67 0.35
C THR A 337 -3.45 -4.41 0.98
N HIS A 338 -2.39 -4.32 0.17
CA HIS A 338 -0.98 -4.32 0.60
C HIS A 338 -0.63 -5.46 1.57
N ALA A 339 -1.44 -6.53 1.63
CA ALA A 339 -1.42 -7.54 2.71
C ALA A 339 -1.48 -6.89 4.12
N GLY A 340 -2.06 -5.67 4.21
CA GLY A 340 -2.10 -4.82 5.41
C GLY A 340 -0.82 -4.05 5.69
N GLN A 341 0.17 -4.05 4.80
CA GLN A 341 1.46 -3.31 4.81
C GLN A 341 2.26 -3.40 6.11
N THR A 342 1.67 -3.08 7.27
CA THR A 342 2.36 -2.99 8.56
C THR A 342 1.65 -3.80 9.65
N PHE A 343 2.41 -4.52 10.48
CA PHE A 343 1.87 -5.11 11.70
C PHE A 343 1.41 -4.00 12.67
N PRO A 344 0.20 -4.06 13.28
CA PRO A 344 -0.74 -5.19 13.26
C PRO A 344 -1.83 -5.13 12.17
N MET A 345 -1.77 -4.21 11.20
CA MET A 345 -2.79 -4.05 10.16
C MET A 345 -2.93 -5.29 9.27
N ASN A 346 -1.82 -6.03 9.08
CA ASN A 346 -1.85 -7.32 8.37
C ASN A 346 -2.75 -8.38 9.04
N LEU A 347 -3.04 -8.23 10.34
CA LEU A 347 -4.02 -9.08 11.01
C LEU A 347 -5.45 -8.63 10.72
N THR A 348 -5.70 -7.32 10.69
CA THR A 348 -7.05 -6.78 10.43
C THR A 348 -7.46 -6.96 8.97
N ALA A 349 -6.53 -6.86 8.02
CA ALA A 349 -6.79 -7.11 6.61
C ALA A 349 -7.44 -8.48 6.35
N LYS A 350 -7.06 -9.51 7.13
CA LYS A 350 -7.66 -10.86 7.05
C LYS A 350 -9.17 -10.91 7.33
N PHE A 351 -9.70 -9.91 8.00
CA PHE A 351 -11.11 -9.83 8.34
C PHE A 351 -11.87 -8.81 7.48
N SER A 352 -11.15 -7.96 6.76
CA SER A 352 -11.74 -6.86 5.99
C SER A 352 -11.98 -7.22 4.53
N PHE A 353 -11.24 -8.17 3.98
CA PHE A 353 -11.29 -8.55 2.56
C PHE A 353 -11.65 -10.02 2.37
N GLU A 354 -12.35 -10.33 1.27
CA GLU A 354 -12.67 -11.71 0.90
C GLU A 354 -11.41 -12.52 0.62
N ASN A 355 -10.45 -11.95 -0.11
CA ASN A 355 -9.08 -12.44 -0.24
C ASN A 355 -8.13 -11.30 0.17
N PRO A 356 -7.48 -11.38 1.34
CA PRO A 356 -6.58 -10.32 1.80
C PRO A 356 -5.19 -10.36 1.16
N TYR A 357 -4.74 -11.53 0.66
CA TYR A 357 -3.41 -11.71 0.08
C TYR A 357 -3.19 -13.14 -0.44
N GLY A 358 -2.47 -13.25 -1.55
CA GLY A 358 -2.02 -14.51 -2.14
C GLY A 358 -3.13 -15.24 -2.88
N LEU A 359 -2.90 -16.51 -3.17
CA LEU A 359 -3.84 -17.37 -3.87
C LEU A 359 -4.93 -17.90 -2.93
N LYS A 360 -6.18 -17.70 -3.32
CA LYS A 360 -7.36 -18.27 -2.66
C LYS A 360 -8.33 -18.81 -3.72
N MET A 361 -8.81 -20.03 -3.52
CA MET A 361 -9.90 -20.57 -4.35
C MET A 361 -11.25 -20.01 -3.87
N VAL A 362 -12.03 -19.48 -4.82
CA VAL A 362 -13.40 -19.02 -4.62
C VAL A 362 -14.29 -19.84 -5.55
N ASP A 363 -14.97 -20.83 -5.00
CA ASP A 363 -15.55 -21.94 -5.76
C ASP A 363 -14.44 -22.59 -6.63
N GLU A 364 -14.58 -22.60 -7.95
CA GLU A 364 -13.56 -23.13 -8.87
C GLU A 364 -12.60 -22.05 -9.41
N MET A 365 -12.85 -20.77 -9.10
CA MET A 365 -12.04 -19.63 -9.56
C MET A 365 -10.87 -19.36 -8.61
N PRO A 366 -9.62 -19.47 -9.06
CA PRO A 366 -8.47 -18.92 -8.34
C PRO A 366 -8.54 -17.39 -8.32
N SER A 367 -8.29 -16.81 -7.14
CA SER A 367 -8.16 -15.38 -6.93
C SER A 367 -6.79 -15.09 -6.35
N ILE A 368 -5.98 -14.28 -7.02
CA ILE A 368 -4.66 -13.85 -6.55
C ILE A 368 -4.70 -12.37 -6.22
N VAL A 369 -4.33 -12.04 -4.99
CA VAL A 369 -4.19 -10.68 -4.50
C VAL A 369 -2.73 -10.41 -4.15
N THR A 370 -2.08 -9.50 -4.88
CA THR A 370 -0.70 -9.12 -4.59
C THR A 370 -0.60 -8.20 -3.37
N SER A 371 0.54 -8.23 -2.70
CA SER A 371 0.84 -7.27 -1.63
C SER A 371 1.30 -5.91 -2.18
N GLY A 372 1.42 -5.77 -3.49
CA GLY A 372 1.81 -4.54 -4.18
C GLY A 372 3.29 -4.20 -4.12
N VAL A 373 3.72 -3.39 -5.07
CA VAL A 373 5.12 -2.95 -5.24
C VAL A 373 5.45 -1.78 -4.32
N GLY A 374 4.56 -0.80 -4.24
CA GLY A 374 4.76 0.46 -3.55
C GLY A 374 4.28 0.48 -2.11
N LEU A 375 4.05 1.67 -1.61
CA LEU A 375 3.73 1.97 -0.21
C LEU A 375 2.71 3.08 -0.13
N TYR A 376 1.66 2.86 0.63
CA TYR A 376 0.73 3.90 1.01
C TYR A 376 1.03 4.46 2.40
N GLY A 377 1.13 5.79 2.53
CA GLY A 377 1.33 6.49 3.80
C GLY A 377 2.73 6.25 4.42
N PRO A 378 2.87 5.50 5.52
CA PRO A 378 4.15 5.35 6.20
C PRO A 378 5.18 4.59 5.38
N TYR A 379 6.41 5.12 5.26
CA TYR A 379 7.49 4.51 4.46
C TYR A 379 8.14 3.30 5.15
N ILE A 380 7.33 2.31 5.47
CA ILE A 380 7.76 1.06 6.14
C ILE A 380 6.85 -0.12 5.76
N ARG A 381 7.42 -1.33 5.71
CA ARG A 381 6.70 -2.60 5.67
C ARG A 381 7.16 -3.52 6.80
N VAL A 382 6.24 -3.98 7.65
CA VAL A 382 6.53 -4.91 8.74
C VAL A 382 5.52 -6.04 8.75
N GLY A 383 6.00 -7.26 8.53
CA GLY A 383 5.16 -8.45 8.44
C GLY A 383 4.59 -8.72 7.05
N THR A 384 4.91 -7.88 6.07
CA THR A 384 4.59 -8.05 4.63
C THR A 384 5.82 -7.68 3.81
N LYS A 385 5.83 -7.97 2.51
CA LYS A 385 6.92 -7.63 1.59
C LYS A 385 6.34 -6.95 0.35
N PRO A 386 7.06 -6.01 -0.28
CA PRO A 386 6.69 -5.56 -1.62
C PRO A 386 6.97 -6.69 -2.61
N GLU A 387 6.07 -6.91 -3.57
CA GLU A 387 6.22 -8.01 -4.53
C GLU A 387 5.67 -7.69 -5.91
N ILE A 388 6.17 -8.44 -6.89
CA ILE A 388 5.48 -8.75 -8.13
C ILE A 388 5.00 -10.20 -8.07
N SER A 389 3.85 -10.50 -8.66
CA SER A 389 3.31 -11.87 -8.72
C SER A 389 3.50 -12.43 -10.12
N ASN A 390 4.28 -13.49 -10.24
CA ASN A 390 4.49 -14.22 -11.48
C ASN A 390 3.52 -15.41 -11.50
N VAL A 391 2.57 -15.40 -12.43
CA VAL A 391 1.44 -16.35 -12.46
C VAL A 391 1.55 -17.22 -13.71
N HIS A 392 1.85 -18.48 -13.50
CA HIS A 392 1.88 -19.51 -14.55
C HIS A 392 0.49 -20.11 -14.70
N VAL A 393 -0.20 -19.79 -15.81
CA VAL A 393 -1.55 -20.25 -16.09
C VAL A 393 -1.49 -21.42 -17.06
N HIS A 394 -1.95 -22.60 -16.62
CA HIS A 394 -2.02 -23.83 -17.41
C HIS A 394 -3.44 -24.06 -17.91
N PHE A 395 -3.62 -24.29 -19.19
CA PHE A 395 -4.90 -24.62 -19.82
C PHE A 395 -5.01 -26.12 -20.11
N ARG A 396 -6.25 -26.63 -20.17
CA ARG A 396 -6.54 -28.06 -20.45
C ARG A 396 -7.21 -28.26 -21.79
#